data_a08c9d6ea8ff07616b7f37374869fb63
#
_entry.id   a08c9d6ea8ff07616b7f37374869fb63
#
_cell.length_a   1.000
_cell.length_b   1.000
_cell.length_c   1.000
_cell.angle_alpha   90.00
_cell.angle_beta   90.00
_cell.angle_gamma   90.00
#
_symmetry.space_group_name_H-M   'P 1'
#
loop_
_entity.id
_entity.type
_entity.pdbx_description
1 polymer ?
#
loop_
_entity_poly.entity_id
_entity_poly.type
_entity_poly.pdbx_seq_one_letter_code
_entity_poly.pdbx_strand_id
1 'polypeptide(L)'
;MSNNTLILGLQWGDEGKGKIVDALSENVYAVCRFQGGHNAGHTIKVDGVQTVLHLIPSGVLHKNVKCLIGNGVVLSLEAIKKEIEGLEEFGVEIRDRLYISENCPLILPSHIKIDQVRDKDEFIGTTGRGIGPAYEDKVGRRAIRFGDLKDETLLRKKVSRLIKIHNKLLEHFYDAEPFSEEEILNNLLSFKNFAEAFSVNTTDLLMNWSEEGKEVLFEGAQGTFLDIDHGTYPYVTSSSTTIGGVSSGLGIGPKHINNVIGIVKAYATRVGEGPFITELFDEDGEEIAKRGNEFGATTGRPRRCGWLDLVALKKAIFINSVDSLCMTKADVLDTFENISVCVAYDDNNLPIYKIFEGWQEDTSQCSSYDELPNKLKVYVKFIEETVNCKVSIISVGPSREQSIHL
;
A
#
# COMPACT_ATOMS: atom_id res chain seq x y z
N MET A 1 -7.23 -19.45 18.93
CA MET A 1 -7.02 -19.07 17.52
C MET A 1 -6.38 -17.69 17.55
N SER A 2 -5.31 -17.49 16.78
CA SER A 2 -4.65 -16.18 16.66
C SER A 2 -5.64 -15.15 16.12
N ASN A 3 -5.60 -13.92 16.62
CA ASN A 3 -6.47 -12.82 16.19
C ASN A 3 -5.78 -11.98 15.11
N ASN A 4 -5.60 -12.55 13.92
CA ASN A 4 -4.91 -11.88 12.83
C ASN A 4 -5.73 -10.73 12.25
N THR A 5 -5.10 -9.58 12.08
CA THR A 5 -5.75 -8.36 11.57
C THR A 5 -5.20 -8.01 10.17
N LEU A 6 -6.09 -7.63 9.27
CA LEU A 6 -5.76 -7.10 7.96
C LEU A 6 -6.06 -5.61 7.89
N ILE A 7 -5.10 -4.82 7.40
CA ILE A 7 -5.26 -3.39 7.14
C ILE A 7 -5.22 -3.12 5.64
N LEU A 8 -6.29 -2.51 5.12
CA LEU A 8 -6.47 -2.16 3.72
C LEU A 8 -6.82 -0.69 3.54
N GLY A 9 -6.40 -0.09 2.43
CA GLY A 9 -6.91 1.20 1.97
C GLY A 9 -8.23 1.04 1.22
N LEU A 10 -9.22 1.87 1.50
CA LEU A 10 -10.55 1.79 0.90
C LEU A 10 -10.78 2.79 -0.24
N GLN A 11 -9.78 3.60 -0.57
CA GLN A 11 -9.84 4.62 -1.61
C GLN A 11 -8.79 4.34 -2.70
N TRP A 12 -8.05 5.35 -3.15
CA TRP A 12 -6.99 5.24 -4.18
C TRP A 12 -5.57 5.25 -3.62
N GLY A 13 -5.36 4.72 -2.42
CA GLY A 13 -4.09 4.77 -1.73
C GLY A 13 -3.87 6.07 -0.94
N ASP A 14 -2.72 6.15 -0.27
CA ASP A 14 -2.33 7.32 0.54
C ASP A 14 -3.29 7.67 1.69
N GLU A 15 -4.09 6.70 2.16
CA GLU A 15 -5.05 6.87 3.27
C GLU A 15 -4.35 7.00 4.64
N GLY A 16 -3.02 6.89 4.71
CA GLY A 16 -2.29 6.96 5.97
C GLY A 16 -2.13 5.61 6.68
N LYS A 17 -2.18 4.50 5.92
CA LYS A 17 -2.06 3.11 6.44
C LYS A 17 -0.81 2.90 7.29
N GLY A 18 0.36 3.40 6.85
CA GLY A 18 1.63 3.17 7.55
C GLY A 18 1.60 3.58 9.02
N LYS A 19 1.02 4.74 9.35
CA LYS A 19 0.83 5.20 10.73
C LYS A 19 0.01 4.20 11.56
N ILE A 20 -1.10 3.72 10.99
CA ILE A 20 -2.02 2.82 11.70
C ILE A 20 -1.41 1.43 11.85
N VAL A 21 -0.74 0.93 10.81
CA VAL A 21 0.01 -0.35 10.89
C VAL A 21 1.08 -0.26 11.96
N ASP A 22 1.87 0.82 11.98
CA ASP A 22 2.89 1.05 12.99
C ASP A 22 2.29 1.08 14.41
N ALA A 23 1.21 1.84 14.63
CA ALA A 23 0.55 1.93 15.93
C ALA A 23 0.03 0.56 16.42
N LEU A 24 -0.52 -0.27 15.53
CA LEU A 24 -1.04 -1.59 15.86
C LEU A 24 0.05 -2.68 15.92
N SER A 25 1.25 -2.40 15.42
CA SER A 25 2.35 -3.37 15.38
C SER A 25 2.96 -3.67 16.75
N GLU A 26 2.77 -2.81 17.73
CA GLU A 26 3.35 -2.99 19.07
C GLU A 26 2.93 -4.32 19.74
N ASN A 27 1.71 -4.78 19.46
CA ASN A 27 1.10 -5.93 20.13
C ASN A 27 1.03 -7.20 19.26
N VAL A 28 1.67 -7.21 18.09
CA VAL A 28 1.65 -8.38 17.19
C VAL A 28 3.02 -9.05 17.11
N TYR A 29 3.03 -10.33 16.76
CA TYR A 29 4.27 -11.08 16.56
C TYR A 29 4.95 -10.72 15.24
N ALA A 30 4.18 -10.51 14.18
CA ALA A 30 4.72 -10.22 12.86
C ALA A 30 3.84 -9.28 12.05
N VAL A 31 4.46 -8.51 11.15
CA VAL A 31 3.78 -7.75 10.10
C VAL A 31 4.17 -8.29 8.73
N CYS A 32 3.16 -8.58 7.89
CA CYS A 32 3.35 -9.23 6.61
C CYS A 32 2.81 -8.36 5.47
N ARG A 33 3.65 -8.04 4.49
CA ARG A 33 3.25 -7.42 3.22
C ARG A 33 2.95 -8.50 2.19
N PHE A 34 1.82 -8.39 1.53
CA PHE A 34 1.33 -9.44 0.63
C PHE A 34 1.28 -9.05 -0.86
N GLN A 35 1.43 -7.76 -1.21
CA GLN A 35 1.35 -7.29 -2.59
C GLN A 35 2.07 -5.95 -2.81
N GLY A 36 2.12 -5.49 -4.08
CA GLY A 36 2.78 -4.25 -4.47
C GLY A 36 4.28 -4.43 -4.66
N GLY A 37 5.02 -3.38 -4.49
CA GLY A 37 6.46 -3.32 -4.62
C GLY A 37 6.98 -2.03 -3.99
N HIS A 38 8.15 -1.57 -4.43
CA HIS A 38 8.73 -0.32 -3.93
C HIS A 38 8.08 0.96 -4.51
N ASN A 39 6.93 0.82 -5.20
CA ASN A 39 6.06 1.93 -5.56
C ASN A 39 5.21 2.42 -4.37
N ALA A 40 5.07 1.64 -3.31
CA ALA A 40 4.48 2.11 -2.05
C ALA A 40 5.44 3.05 -1.31
N GLY A 41 4.90 3.96 -0.51
CA GLY A 41 5.66 4.82 0.38
C GLY A 41 4.90 4.97 1.68
N HIS A 42 5.32 4.25 2.72
CA HIS A 42 4.73 4.34 4.05
C HIS A 42 5.59 5.26 4.91
N THR A 43 5.16 6.51 5.04
CA THR A 43 5.84 7.47 5.91
C THR A 43 5.50 7.17 7.36
N ILE A 44 6.53 6.94 8.15
CA ILE A 44 6.43 6.70 9.60
C ILE A 44 7.28 7.74 10.31
N LYS A 45 6.79 8.24 11.42
CA LYS A 45 7.50 9.20 12.27
C LYS A 45 7.72 8.58 13.64
N VAL A 46 8.98 8.32 13.99
CA VAL A 46 9.38 7.75 15.29
C VAL A 46 10.41 8.67 15.94
N ASP A 47 10.21 9.03 17.19
CA ASP A 47 11.10 9.89 17.98
C ASP A 47 11.53 11.18 17.24
N GLY A 48 10.59 11.74 16.47
CA GLY A 48 10.83 12.97 15.70
C GLY A 48 11.54 12.76 14.35
N VAL A 49 12.01 11.54 14.04
CA VAL A 49 12.62 11.19 12.76
C VAL A 49 11.57 10.63 11.81
N GLN A 50 11.49 11.18 10.60
CA GLN A 50 10.61 10.69 9.55
C GLN A 50 11.36 9.72 8.66
N THR A 51 10.83 8.49 8.52
CA THR A 51 11.35 7.45 7.63
C THR A 51 10.27 7.02 6.65
N VAL A 52 10.65 6.78 5.39
CA VAL A 52 9.73 6.28 4.36
C VAL A 52 10.12 4.84 4.03
N LEU A 53 9.23 3.91 4.35
CA LEU A 53 9.38 2.50 4.00
C LEU A 53 8.68 2.21 2.67
N HIS A 54 9.36 1.45 1.82
CA HIS A 54 8.85 1.09 0.48
C HIS A 54 8.51 -0.40 0.35
N LEU A 55 9.36 -1.28 0.86
CA LEU A 55 9.24 -2.74 0.78
C LEU A 55 9.08 -3.39 2.14
N ILE A 56 9.85 -2.92 3.12
CA ILE A 56 9.86 -3.49 4.46
C ILE A 56 8.54 -3.16 5.17
N PRO A 57 7.90 -4.14 5.85
CA PRO A 57 6.71 -3.91 6.64
C PRO A 57 6.90 -2.84 7.73
N SER A 58 5.84 -2.05 7.98
CA SER A 58 5.88 -0.90 8.92
C SER A 58 6.20 -1.31 10.37
N GLY A 59 5.97 -2.57 10.74
CA GLY A 59 6.33 -3.12 12.05
C GLY A 59 7.83 -3.19 12.36
N VAL A 60 8.71 -2.92 11.38
CA VAL A 60 10.18 -3.01 11.53
C VAL A 60 10.73 -2.15 12.65
N LEU A 61 10.09 -1.04 12.99
CA LEU A 61 10.50 -0.11 14.03
C LEU A 61 10.30 -0.65 15.45
N HIS A 62 9.51 -1.71 15.61
CA HIS A 62 9.31 -2.40 16.89
C HIS A 62 10.28 -3.58 17.02
N LYS A 63 11.18 -3.52 18.01
CA LYS A 63 12.32 -4.46 18.18
C LYS A 63 11.95 -5.94 18.16
N ASN A 64 10.77 -6.29 18.66
CA ASN A 64 10.34 -7.70 18.81
C ASN A 64 9.46 -8.18 17.65
N VAL A 65 9.12 -7.31 16.69
CA VAL A 65 8.20 -7.63 15.61
C VAL A 65 8.96 -8.22 14.41
N LYS A 66 8.51 -9.35 13.92
CA LYS A 66 9.02 -9.97 12.68
C LYS A 66 8.41 -9.28 11.46
N CYS A 67 9.16 -9.22 10.37
CA CYS A 67 8.74 -8.60 9.11
C CYS A 67 8.79 -9.64 8.00
N LEU A 68 7.66 -9.88 7.32
CA LEU A 68 7.59 -10.82 6.20
C LEU A 68 7.18 -10.13 4.91
N ILE A 69 7.97 -10.32 3.86
CA ILE A 69 7.63 -9.92 2.50
C ILE A 69 7.15 -11.17 1.74
N GLY A 70 5.85 -11.21 1.43
CA GLY A 70 5.19 -12.34 0.79
C GLY A 70 5.42 -12.41 -0.73
N ASN A 71 5.12 -13.56 -1.31
CA ASN A 71 5.29 -13.86 -2.74
C ASN A 71 4.42 -13.01 -3.69
N GLY A 72 3.46 -12.28 -3.14
CA GLY A 72 2.68 -11.31 -3.91
C GLY A 72 3.43 -10.02 -4.21
N VAL A 73 4.49 -9.70 -3.47
CA VAL A 73 5.33 -8.52 -3.68
C VAL A 73 6.31 -8.75 -4.82
N VAL A 74 6.45 -7.75 -5.71
CA VAL A 74 7.54 -7.71 -6.70
C VAL A 74 8.74 -6.97 -6.09
N LEU A 75 9.90 -7.62 -6.04
CA LEU A 75 11.03 -7.24 -5.21
C LEU A 75 12.17 -6.61 -6.05
N SER A 76 12.53 -5.36 -5.75
CA SER A 76 13.78 -4.75 -6.22
C SER A 76 14.89 -5.02 -5.21
N LEU A 77 15.96 -5.71 -5.64
CA LEU A 77 17.07 -6.09 -4.78
C LEU A 77 17.87 -4.87 -4.30
N GLU A 78 18.07 -3.90 -5.17
CA GLU A 78 18.75 -2.66 -4.85
C GLU A 78 17.93 -1.82 -3.87
N ALA A 79 16.60 -1.74 -4.08
CA ALA A 79 15.73 -0.97 -3.20
C ALA A 79 15.66 -1.56 -1.79
N ILE A 80 15.50 -2.89 -1.67
CA ILE A 80 15.42 -3.54 -0.35
C ILE A 80 16.75 -3.46 0.39
N LYS A 81 17.89 -3.61 -0.30
CA LYS A 81 19.21 -3.48 0.29
C LYS A 81 19.43 -2.07 0.84
N LYS A 82 19.12 -1.04 0.04
CA LYS A 82 19.23 0.37 0.45
C LYS A 82 18.33 0.69 1.63
N GLU A 83 17.13 0.11 1.66
CA GLU A 83 16.18 0.32 2.76
C GLU A 83 16.67 -0.32 4.06
N ILE A 84 17.28 -1.53 4.00
CA ILE A 84 17.93 -2.18 5.14
C ILE A 84 19.10 -1.33 5.65
N GLU A 85 20.02 -0.92 4.76
CA GLU A 85 21.19 -0.10 5.11
C GLU A 85 20.75 1.21 5.80
N GLY A 86 19.74 1.89 5.26
CA GLY A 86 19.19 3.10 5.88
C GLY A 86 18.59 2.86 7.27
N LEU A 87 17.88 1.74 7.49
CA LEU A 87 17.36 1.39 8.81
C LEU A 87 18.46 1.04 9.81
N GLU A 88 19.50 0.33 9.37
CA GLU A 88 20.68 0.00 10.21
C GLU A 88 21.46 1.25 10.62
N GLU A 89 21.57 2.26 9.75
CA GLU A 89 22.18 3.57 10.09
C GLU A 89 21.40 4.28 11.22
N PHE A 90 20.08 4.06 11.32
CA PHE A 90 19.26 4.54 12.44
C PHE A 90 19.24 3.60 13.65
N GLY A 91 20.08 2.56 13.67
CA GLY A 91 20.19 1.62 14.78
C GLY A 91 19.07 0.59 14.86
N VAL A 92 18.33 0.36 13.77
CA VAL A 92 17.29 -0.65 13.70
C VAL A 92 17.90 -2.00 13.34
N GLU A 93 17.88 -2.94 14.28
CA GLU A 93 18.32 -4.33 14.05
C GLU A 93 17.25 -5.09 13.27
N ILE A 94 17.48 -5.36 11.98
CA ILE A 94 16.47 -5.96 11.10
C ILE A 94 16.84 -7.37 10.63
N ARG A 95 18.13 -7.73 10.55
CA ARG A 95 18.59 -8.95 9.86
C ARG A 95 17.97 -10.23 10.39
N ASP A 96 17.82 -10.35 11.70
CA ASP A 96 17.25 -11.55 12.35
C ASP A 96 15.70 -11.53 12.39
N ARG A 97 15.08 -10.49 11.85
CA ARG A 97 13.64 -10.27 11.91
C ARG A 97 12.99 -10.14 10.54
N LEU A 98 13.78 -10.00 9.47
CA LEU A 98 13.27 -9.89 8.11
C LEU A 98 13.24 -11.27 7.44
N TYR A 99 12.11 -11.59 6.86
CA TYR A 99 11.86 -12.78 6.06
C TYR A 99 11.34 -12.37 4.68
N ILE A 100 11.88 -12.96 3.63
CA ILE A 100 11.46 -12.68 2.25
C ILE A 100 11.08 -14.00 1.59
N SER A 101 9.88 -14.04 1.01
CA SER A 101 9.44 -15.22 0.28
C SER A 101 10.41 -15.58 -0.85
N GLU A 102 10.87 -16.82 -0.89
CA GLU A 102 11.68 -17.33 -2.01
C GLU A 102 10.95 -17.22 -3.37
N ASN A 103 9.62 -17.09 -3.35
CA ASN A 103 8.76 -16.98 -4.50
C ASN A 103 8.47 -15.52 -4.93
N CYS A 104 9.04 -14.50 -4.28
CA CYS A 104 8.94 -13.11 -4.73
C CYS A 104 9.52 -12.96 -6.15
N PRO A 105 8.76 -12.44 -7.14
CA PRO A 105 9.33 -12.09 -8.43
C PRO A 105 10.28 -10.91 -8.29
N LEU A 106 11.39 -10.93 -9.01
CA LEU A 106 12.38 -9.85 -9.01
C LEU A 106 12.06 -8.80 -10.06
N ILE A 107 12.27 -7.54 -9.70
CA ILE A 107 12.28 -6.42 -10.64
C ILE A 107 13.71 -6.28 -11.17
N LEU A 108 13.85 -6.35 -12.50
CA LEU A 108 15.11 -6.17 -13.20
C LEU A 108 15.20 -4.77 -13.81
N PRO A 109 16.41 -4.28 -14.15
CA PRO A 109 16.58 -3.03 -14.89
C PRO A 109 15.78 -2.98 -16.20
N SER A 110 15.64 -4.12 -16.89
CA SER A 110 14.82 -4.24 -18.09
C SER A 110 13.32 -4.02 -17.85
N HIS A 111 12.77 -4.44 -16.69
CA HIS A 111 11.38 -4.12 -16.31
C HIS A 111 11.20 -2.61 -16.13
N ILE A 112 12.15 -1.94 -15.45
CA ILE A 112 12.12 -0.48 -15.24
C ILE A 112 12.12 0.24 -16.59
N LYS A 113 13.00 -0.18 -17.51
CA LYS A 113 13.07 0.42 -18.85
C LYS A 113 11.78 0.22 -19.65
N ILE A 114 11.20 -1.00 -19.63
CA ILE A 114 9.94 -1.30 -20.31
C ILE A 114 8.81 -0.43 -19.73
N ASP A 115 8.71 -0.31 -18.40
CA ASP A 115 7.70 0.52 -17.73
C ASP A 115 7.79 1.97 -18.17
N GLN A 116 9.00 2.54 -18.20
CA GLN A 116 9.26 3.92 -18.59
C GLN A 116 8.96 4.24 -20.06
N VAL A 117 9.28 3.31 -20.98
CA VAL A 117 9.02 3.53 -22.40
C VAL A 117 7.54 3.34 -22.74
N ARG A 118 6.89 2.35 -22.13
CA ARG A 118 5.47 2.05 -22.28
C ARG A 118 4.58 3.19 -21.79
N ASP A 119 4.87 3.77 -20.64
CA ASP A 119 4.05 4.84 -20.05
C ASP A 119 4.05 6.13 -20.88
N LYS A 120 5.06 6.34 -21.73
CA LYS A 120 5.08 7.45 -22.68
C LYS A 120 4.00 7.35 -23.74
N ASP A 121 3.61 6.13 -24.11
CA ASP A 121 2.63 5.87 -25.16
C ASP A 121 1.21 5.66 -24.57
N GLU A 122 1.12 5.03 -23.38
CA GLU A 122 -0.14 4.62 -22.76
C GLU A 122 -0.71 5.66 -21.78
N PHE A 123 0.10 6.60 -21.30
CA PHE A 123 -0.30 7.70 -20.39
C PHE A 123 -1.07 7.24 -19.15
N ILE A 124 -0.73 6.06 -18.60
CA ILE A 124 -1.34 5.54 -17.36
C ILE A 124 -0.85 6.34 -16.14
N GLY A 125 0.34 6.93 -16.23
CA GLY A 125 0.96 7.70 -15.15
C GLY A 125 1.61 6.80 -14.12
N THR A 126 2.32 5.76 -14.56
CA THR A 126 3.02 4.80 -13.70
C THR A 126 4.11 5.48 -12.87
N THR A 127 4.67 4.75 -11.90
CA THR A 127 5.83 5.23 -11.12
C THR A 127 7.16 5.05 -11.87
N GLY A 128 7.16 4.39 -13.03
CA GLY A 128 8.36 4.07 -13.82
C GLY A 128 9.33 3.13 -13.10
N ARG A 129 8.86 2.31 -12.15
CA ARG A 129 9.68 1.44 -11.29
C ARG A 129 9.65 -0.04 -11.71
N GLY A 130 9.06 -0.37 -12.85
CA GLY A 130 9.02 -1.72 -13.39
C GLY A 130 8.02 -2.65 -12.70
N ILE A 131 7.06 -2.12 -11.97
CA ILE A 131 6.07 -2.89 -11.20
C ILE A 131 5.18 -3.70 -12.15
N GLY A 132 4.55 -3.04 -13.13
CA GLY A 132 3.67 -3.67 -14.12
C GLY A 132 4.35 -4.79 -14.90
N PRO A 133 5.48 -4.53 -15.58
CA PRO A 133 6.21 -5.55 -16.32
C PRO A 133 6.67 -6.74 -15.46
N ALA A 134 7.03 -6.54 -14.17
CA ALA A 134 7.38 -7.63 -13.27
C ALA A 134 6.17 -8.52 -12.92
N TYR A 135 4.98 -7.95 -12.73
CA TYR A 135 3.73 -8.71 -12.57
C TYR A 135 3.33 -9.44 -13.86
N GLU A 136 3.51 -8.82 -15.02
CA GLU A 136 3.29 -9.45 -16.32
C GLU A 136 4.15 -10.71 -16.45
N ASP A 137 5.42 -10.65 -16.09
CA ASP A 137 6.32 -11.80 -16.11
C ASP A 137 5.97 -12.86 -15.06
N LYS A 138 5.50 -12.46 -13.89
CA LYS A 138 4.96 -13.37 -12.87
C LYS A 138 3.81 -14.21 -13.44
N VAL A 139 2.80 -13.55 -14.00
CA VAL A 139 1.62 -14.22 -14.58
C VAL A 139 1.98 -15.00 -15.84
N GLY A 140 2.92 -14.49 -16.66
CA GLY A 140 3.51 -15.16 -17.80
C GLY A 140 4.38 -16.38 -17.45
N ARG A 141 4.59 -16.67 -16.18
CA ARG A 141 5.39 -17.81 -15.65
C ARG A 141 6.84 -17.82 -16.15
N ARG A 142 7.42 -16.63 -16.32
CA ARG A 142 8.80 -16.44 -16.77
C ARG A 142 9.64 -15.59 -15.82
N ALA A 143 9.04 -15.08 -14.73
CA ALA A 143 9.75 -14.29 -13.74
C ALA A 143 10.92 -15.04 -13.11
N ILE A 144 11.99 -14.31 -12.85
CA ILE A 144 13.06 -14.74 -11.94
C ILE A 144 12.56 -14.47 -10.52
N ARG A 145 12.70 -15.46 -9.64
CA ARG A 145 12.25 -15.38 -8.25
C ARG A 145 13.42 -15.22 -7.30
N PHE A 146 13.18 -14.69 -6.12
CA PHE A 146 14.22 -14.47 -5.11
C PHE A 146 15.00 -15.74 -4.75
N GLY A 147 14.32 -16.87 -4.62
CA GLY A 147 14.97 -18.17 -4.38
C GLY A 147 15.85 -18.68 -5.52
N ASP A 148 15.64 -18.23 -6.75
CA ASP A 148 16.46 -18.64 -7.91
C ASP A 148 17.91 -18.14 -7.80
N LEU A 149 18.17 -17.08 -7.02
CA LEU A 149 19.49 -16.53 -6.79
C LEU A 149 20.46 -17.53 -6.13
N LYS A 150 19.93 -18.56 -5.48
CA LYS A 150 20.71 -19.60 -4.79
C LYS A 150 21.30 -20.64 -5.75
N ASP A 151 20.73 -20.79 -6.95
CA ASP A 151 21.16 -21.75 -7.99
C ASP A 151 21.61 -21.01 -9.26
N GLU A 152 22.94 -20.87 -9.43
CA GLU A 152 23.51 -20.17 -10.58
C GLU A 152 23.13 -20.80 -11.92
N THR A 153 23.08 -22.14 -12.00
CA THR A 153 22.78 -22.86 -13.26
C THR A 153 21.33 -22.57 -13.69
N LEU A 154 20.38 -22.63 -12.77
CA LEU A 154 18.99 -22.30 -13.02
C LEU A 154 18.84 -20.81 -13.34
N LEU A 155 19.49 -19.93 -12.56
CA LEU A 155 19.45 -18.49 -12.74
C LEU A 155 19.95 -18.08 -14.14
N ARG A 156 21.09 -18.56 -14.57
CA ARG A 156 21.67 -18.31 -15.91
C ARG A 156 20.69 -18.66 -17.03
N LYS A 157 20.05 -19.83 -16.93
CA LYS A 157 19.04 -20.27 -17.90
C LYS A 157 17.81 -19.35 -17.93
N LYS A 158 17.34 -18.92 -16.76
CA LYS A 158 16.15 -18.04 -16.66
C LYS A 158 16.48 -16.63 -17.16
N VAL A 159 17.65 -16.06 -16.80
CA VAL A 159 18.12 -14.74 -17.26
C VAL A 159 18.20 -14.73 -18.79
N SER A 160 18.91 -15.70 -19.40
CA SER A 160 19.06 -15.75 -20.86
C SER A 160 17.69 -15.79 -21.57
N ARG A 161 16.75 -16.61 -21.07
CA ARG A 161 15.41 -16.68 -21.66
C ARG A 161 14.63 -15.35 -21.52
N LEU A 162 14.66 -14.73 -20.35
CA LEU A 162 13.87 -13.55 -20.04
C LEU A 162 14.42 -12.30 -20.76
N ILE A 163 15.74 -12.07 -20.65
CA ILE A 163 16.38 -10.89 -21.27
C ILE A 163 16.26 -10.95 -22.80
N LYS A 164 16.31 -12.13 -23.40
CA LYS A 164 16.07 -12.29 -24.84
C LYS A 164 14.66 -11.82 -25.25
N ILE A 165 13.65 -12.03 -24.41
CA ILE A 165 12.27 -11.56 -24.67
C ILE A 165 12.23 -10.03 -24.49
N HIS A 166 12.79 -9.51 -23.39
CA HIS A 166 12.79 -8.08 -23.10
C HIS A 166 13.55 -7.29 -24.17
N ASN A 167 14.72 -7.78 -24.60
CA ASN A 167 15.50 -7.11 -25.63
C ASN A 167 14.76 -7.02 -26.96
N LYS A 168 14.09 -8.12 -27.36
CA LYS A 168 13.24 -8.05 -28.56
C LYS A 168 12.12 -7.03 -28.45
N LEU A 169 11.49 -6.92 -27.29
CA LEU A 169 10.46 -5.91 -27.04
C LEU A 169 11.05 -4.50 -27.06
N LEU A 170 12.19 -4.28 -26.42
CA LEU A 170 12.86 -2.98 -26.37
C LEU A 170 13.34 -2.55 -27.78
N GLU A 171 14.05 -3.39 -28.49
CA GLU A 171 14.62 -3.07 -29.81
C GLU A 171 13.57 -2.91 -30.90
N HIS A 172 12.58 -3.84 -30.98
CA HIS A 172 11.68 -3.88 -32.13
C HIS A 172 10.35 -3.20 -31.92
N PHE A 173 9.95 -2.96 -30.67
CA PHE A 173 8.67 -2.33 -30.39
C PHE A 173 8.84 -0.91 -29.84
N TYR A 174 9.82 -0.69 -28.97
CA TYR A 174 10.02 0.60 -28.29
C TYR A 174 11.23 1.40 -28.78
N ASP A 175 11.97 0.91 -29.78
CA ASP A 175 13.20 1.55 -30.28
C ASP A 175 14.15 1.97 -29.14
N ALA A 176 14.40 1.04 -28.23
CA ALA A 176 15.20 1.26 -27.02
C ALA A 176 16.36 0.26 -26.94
N GLU A 177 17.46 0.68 -26.29
CA GLU A 177 18.68 -0.11 -26.15
C GLU A 177 18.44 -1.42 -25.38
N PRO A 178 19.02 -2.54 -25.85
CA PRO A 178 18.96 -3.83 -25.19
C PRO A 178 19.85 -3.88 -23.94
N PHE A 179 19.61 -4.88 -23.10
CA PHE A 179 20.42 -5.20 -21.93
C PHE A 179 21.38 -6.37 -22.20
N SER A 180 22.57 -6.30 -21.58
CA SER A 180 23.52 -7.42 -21.56
C SER A 180 23.02 -8.52 -20.62
N GLU A 181 22.90 -9.75 -21.13
CA GLU A 181 22.53 -10.92 -20.30
C GLU A 181 23.57 -11.15 -19.19
N GLU A 182 24.86 -10.96 -19.49
CA GLU A 182 25.94 -11.22 -18.54
C GLU A 182 25.99 -10.17 -17.42
N GLU A 183 25.72 -8.89 -17.74
CA GLU A 183 25.65 -7.83 -16.72
C GLU A 183 24.49 -8.06 -15.76
N ILE A 184 23.30 -8.40 -16.28
CA ILE A 184 22.14 -8.73 -15.46
C ILE A 184 22.41 -9.95 -14.57
N LEU A 185 23.03 -11.00 -15.13
CA LEU A 185 23.35 -12.20 -14.38
C LEU A 185 24.34 -11.92 -13.26
N ASN A 186 25.43 -11.19 -13.53
CA ASN A 186 26.46 -10.86 -12.56
C ASN A 186 25.90 -9.98 -11.43
N ASN A 187 25.02 -9.01 -11.77
CA ASN A 187 24.31 -8.23 -10.77
C ASN A 187 23.48 -9.13 -9.86
N LEU A 188 22.66 -10.02 -10.41
CA LEU A 188 21.82 -10.94 -9.63
C LEU A 188 22.64 -11.89 -8.76
N LEU A 189 23.75 -12.44 -9.27
CA LEU A 189 24.64 -13.33 -8.52
C LEU A 189 25.29 -12.62 -7.32
N SER A 190 25.52 -11.33 -7.40
CA SER A 190 26.05 -10.55 -6.26
C SER A 190 25.13 -10.55 -5.04
N PHE A 191 23.81 -10.86 -5.23
CA PHE A 191 22.83 -10.98 -4.16
C PHE A 191 22.60 -12.42 -3.66
N LYS A 192 23.43 -13.40 -4.08
CA LYS A 192 23.29 -14.79 -3.65
C LYS A 192 23.27 -14.94 -2.12
N ASN A 193 24.28 -14.41 -1.44
CA ASN A 193 24.37 -14.47 0.03
C ASN A 193 23.19 -13.76 0.72
N PHE A 194 22.69 -12.69 0.12
CA PHE A 194 21.49 -11.99 0.58
C PHE A 194 20.26 -12.90 0.49
N ALA A 195 20.10 -13.60 -0.62
CA ALA A 195 19.01 -14.55 -0.79
C ALA A 195 19.11 -15.75 0.18
N GLU A 196 20.31 -16.26 0.43
CA GLU A 196 20.56 -17.33 1.41
C GLU A 196 20.19 -16.91 2.84
N ALA A 197 20.46 -15.64 3.20
CA ALA A 197 20.20 -15.11 4.54
C ALA A 197 18.70 -14.85 4.82
N PHE A 198 17.93 -14.40 3.83
CA PHE A 198 16.59 -13.88 4.08
C PHE A 198 15.45 -14.73 3.48
N SER A 199 15.74 -15.69 2.59
CA SER A 199 14.67 -16.40 1.90
C SER A 199 14.01 -17.48 2.73
N VAL A 200 12.68 -17.50 2.69
CA VAL A 200 11.84 -18.49 3.39
C VAL A 200 10.73 -19.02 2.49
N ASN A 201 10.23 -20.20 2.80
CA ASN A 201 8.92 -20.65 2.36
C ASN A 201 7.85 -19.95 3.20
N THR A 202 7.10 -19.05 2.59
CA THR A 202 6.12 -18.20 3.29
C THR A 202 5.01 -19.00 3.93
N THR A 203 4.47 -20.01 3.21
CA THR A 203 3.35 -20.82 3.69
C THR A 203 3.74 -21.65 4.91
N ASP A 204 4.91 -22.29 4.86
CA ASP A 204 5.41 -23.09 5.99
C ASP A 204 5.67 -22.20 7.22
N LEU A 205 6.25 -21.01 7.01
CA LEU A 205 6.52 -20.07 8.09
C LEU A 205 5.22 -19.60 8.76
N LEU A 206 4.22 -19.20 7.97
CA LEU A 206 2.93 -18.74 8.51
C LEU A 206 2.13 -19.86 9.14
N MET A 207 2.23 -21.08 8.63
CA MET A 207 1.62 -22.27 9.26
C MET A 207 2.22 -22.52 10.65
N ASN A 208 3.53 -22.49 10.79
CA ASN A 208 4.21 -22.64 12.07
C ASN A 208 3.78 -21.53 13.06
N TRP A 209 3.76 -20.27 12.62
CA TRP A 209 3.31 -19.16 13.49
C TRP A 209 1.85 -19.32 13.91
N SER A 210 0.99 -19.81 13.03
CA SER A 210 -0.41 -20.08 13.35
C SER A 210 -0.57 -21.21 14.36
N GLU A 211 0.21 -22.31 14.24
CA GLU A 211 0.23 -23.43 15.20
C GLU A 211 0.75 -23.01 16.57
N GLU A 212 1.71 -22.07 16.60
CA GLU A 212 2.20 -21.46 17.84
C GLU A 212 1.25 -20.40 18.43
N GLY A 213 0.12 -20.12 17.78
CA GLY A 213 -0.85 -19.11 18.23
C GLY A 213 -0.36 -17.67 18.12
N LYS A 214 0.62 -17.40 17.25
CA LYS A 214 1.16 -16.05 17.03
C LYS A 214 0.16 -15.19 16.26
N GLU A 215 0.01 -13.94 16.70
CA GLU A 215 -0.81 -12.94 16.02
C GLU A 215 -0.03 -12.22 14.94
N VAL A 216 -0.65 -12.09 13.75
CA VAL A 216 -0.04 -11.50 12.57
C VAL A 216 -0.89 -10.34 12.06
N LEU A 217 -0.23 -9.25 11.70
CA LEU A 217 -0.82 -8.10 11.02
C LEU A 217 -0.50 -8.16 9.53
N PHE A 218 -1.53 -8.17 8.67
CA PHE A 218 -1.36 -8.12 7.23
C PHE A 218 -1.46 -6.67 6.76
N GLU A 219 -0.40 -6.18 6.12
CA GLU A 219 -0.27 -4.80 5.67
C GLU A 219 -0.51 -4.70 4.18
N GLY A 220 -1.61 -4.05 3.79
CA GLY A 220 -1.91 -3.70 2.41
C GLY A 220 -1.16 -2.46 1.93
N ALA A 221 -0.85 -2.43 0.65
CA ALA A 221 -0.33 -1.25 -0.04
C ALA A 221 -1.37 -0.74 -1.05
N GLN A 222 -1.27 0.50 -1.48
CA GLN A 222 -2.24 1.19 -2.34
C GLN A 222 -3.65 1.21 -1.70
N GLY A 223 -4.71 1.13 -2.49
CA GLY A 223 -6.09 1.13 -2.02
C GLY A 223 -7.01 0.36 -2.96
N THR A 224 -8.23 0.09 -2.52
CA THR A 224 -9.21 -0.77 -3.21
C THR A 224 -9.46 -0.35 -4.66
N PHE A 225 -9.54 0.96 -4.94
CA PHE A 225 -9.82 1.44 -6.30
C PHE A 225 -8.58 1.50 -7.21
N LEU A 226 -7.42 1.07 -6.71
CA LEU A 226 -6.22 0.77 -7.49
C LEU A 226 -6.01 -0.73 -7.74
N ASP A 227 -6.93 -1.60 -7.30
CA ASP A 227 -6.89 -3.04 -7.56
C ASP A 227 -6.98 -3.34 -9.05
N ILE A 228 -6.18 -4.31 -9.52
CA ILE A 228 -6.09 -4.65 -10.94
C ILE A 228 -7.43 -5.13 -11.53
N ASP A 229 -8.27 -5.81 -10.72
CA ASP A 229 -9.53 -6.41 -11.17
C ASP A 229 -10.75 -5.56 -10.77
N HIS A 230 -10.71 -4.89 -9.61
CA HIS A 230 -11.85 -4.20 -9.00
C HIS A 230 -11.73 -2.69 -8.98
N GLY A 231 -10.57 -2.15 -9.37
CA GLY A 231 -10.28 -0.72 -9.39
C GLY A 231 -10.81 0.01 -10.63
N THR A 232 -10.36 1.24 -10.80
CA THR A 232 -10.73 2.12 -11.92
C THR A 232 -9.86 1.86 -13.15
N TYR A 233 -9.90 0.64 -13.68
CA TYR A 233 -9.12 0.19 -14.84
C TYR A 233 -9.31 1.13 -16.04
N PRO A 234 -8.25 1.46 -16.82
CA PRO A 234 -6.87 0.96 -16.74
C PRO A 234 -5.98 1.72 -15.73
N TYR A 235 -6.49 2.73 -15.03
CA TYR A 235 -5.76 3.57 -14.09
C TYR A 235 -5.66 2.91 -12.71
N VAL A 236 -4.93 1.80 -12.64
CA VAL A 236 -4.80 0.92 -11.48
C VAL A 236 -3.35 0.47 -11.30
N THR A 237 -3.03 -0.14 -10.16
CA THR A 237 -1.77 -0.88 -10.00
C THR A 237 -1.91 -2.31 -10.54
N SER A 238 -0.79 -2.93 -10.88
CA SER A 238 -0.80 -4.30 -11.44
C SER A 238 -0.91 -5.40 -10.36
N SER A 239 -1.34 -5.05 -9.16
CA SER A 239 -1.47 -6.00 -8.06
C SER A 239 -2.90 -6.06 -7.50
N SER A 240 -3.23 -7.18 -6.84
CA SER A 240 -4.48 -7.32 -6.10
C SER A 240 -4.35 -6.63 -4.74
N THR A 241 -4.98 -5.46 -4.60
CA THR A 241 -4.92 -4.61 -3.40
C THR A 241 -6.04 -4.90 -2.41
N THR A 242 -6.97 -5.77 -2.77
CA THR A 242 -8.12 -6.20 -1.97
C THR A 242 -7.77 -7.37 -1.05
N ILE A 243 -8.73 -7.76 -0.20
CA ILE A 243 -8.59 -8.92 0.72
C ILE A 243 -8.14 -10.20 0.01
N GLY A 244 -8.56 -10.42 -1.26
CA GLY A 244 -8.14 -11.57 -2.06
C GLY A 244 -6.63 -11.65 -2.29
N GLY A 245 -5.96 -10.49 -2.30
CA GLY A 245 -4.51 -10.38 -2.42
C GLY A 245 -3.73 -11.03 -1.28
N VAL A 246 -4.30 -11.09 -0.08
CA VAL A 246 -3.65 -11.71 1.09
C VAL A 246 -3.46 -13.21 0.86
N SER A 247 -4.52 -13.90 0.43
CA SER A 247 -4.46 -15.35 0.19
C SER A 247 -3.48 -15.71 -0.92
N SER A 248 -3.52 -14.99 -2.04
CA SER A 248 -2.61 -15.24 -3.17
C SER A 248 -1.17 -14.80 -2.90
N GLY A 249 -0.99 -13.73 -2.11
CA GLY A 249 0.30 -13.12 -1.84
C GLY A 249 1.09 -13.72 -0.67
N LEU A 250 0.43 -14.51 0.21
CA LEU A 250 1.05 -15.15 1.37
C LEU A 250 0.83 -16.66 1.42
N GLY A 251 -0.09 -17.21 0.61
CA GLY A 251 -0.39 -18.63 0.61
C GLY A 251 -1.20 -19.08 1.83
N ILE A 252 -2.10 -18.23 2.35
CA ILE A 252 -2.98 -18.55 3.47
C ILE A 252 -4.45 -18.54 3.05
N GLY A 253 -5.26 -19.36 3.72
CA GLY A 253 -6.71 -19.38 3.49
C GLY A 253 -7.42 -18.19 4.18
N PRO A 254 -8.61 -17.77 3.70
CA PRO A 254 -9.31 -16.61 4.25
C PRO A 254 -9.71 -16.75 5.72
N LYS A 255 -9.83 -17.97 6.25
CA LYS A 255 -10.14 -18.21 7.67
C LYS A 255 -9.02 -17.79 8.64
N HIS A 256 -7.83 -17.49 8.12
CA HIS A 256 -6.73 -16.94 8.91
C HIS A 256 -6.75 -15.42 9.01
N ILE A 257 -7.74 -14.75 8.42
CA ILE A 257 -7.99 -13.32 8.54
C ILE A 257 -9.22 -13.18 9.44
N ASN A 258 -9.02 -12.65 10.64
CA ASN A 258 -10.04 -12.64 11.69
C ASN A 258 -10.70 -11.27 11.87
N ASN A 259 -9.97 -10.21 11.51
CA ASN A 259 -10.41 -8.83 11.63
C ASN A 259 -9.90 -8.02 10.44
N VAL A 260 -10.75 -7.24 9.78
CA VAL A 260 -10.41 -6.40 8.63
C VAL A 260 -10.70 -4.94 8.97
N ILE A 261 -9.64 -4.14 9.09
CA ILE A 261 -9.73 -2.69 9.31
C ILE A 261 -9.53 -1.98 7.97
N GLY A 262 -10.56 -1.28 7.53
CA GLY A 262 -10.52 -0.45 6.33
C GLY A 262 -10.10 0.99 6.65
N ILE A 263 -9.03 1.47 6.03
CA ILE A 263 -8.57 2.84 6.21
C ILE A 263 -9.24 3.74 5.17
N VAL A 264 -9.85 4.81 5.65
CA VAL A 264 -10.50 5.84 4.82
C VAL A 264 -10.11 7.23 5.32
N LYS A 265 -9.81 8.17 4.43
CA LYS A 265 -9.68 9.58 4.81
C LYS A 265 -11.05 10.21 5.05
N ALA A 266 -11.11 11.24 5.89
CA ALA A 266 -12.32 12.07 6.03
C ALA A 266 -12.73 12.79 4.73
N TYR A 267 -11.90 12.74 3.71
CA TYR A 267 -12.08 13.23 2.33
C TYR A 267 -11.49 12.20 1.36
N ALA A 268 -11.32 12.52 0.09
CA ALA A 268 -10.71 11.61 -0.88
C ALA A 268 -9.53 12.25 -1.59
N THR A 269 -8.55 11.43 -1.97
CA THR A 269 -7.44 11.87 -2.82
C THR A 269 -7.09 10.83 -3.86
N ARG A 270 -6.55 11.27 -4.99
CA ARG A 270 -6.05 10.41 -6.05
C ARG A 270 -4.75 10.95 -6.64
N VAL A 271 -3.79 10.08 -6.93
CA VAL A 271 -2.59 10.40 -7.70
C VAL A 271 -2.78 9.91 -9.13
N GLY A 272 -2.34 10.71 -10.11
CA GLY A 272 -2.38 10.36 -11.53
C GLY A 272 -3.77 10.48 -12.16
N GLU A 273 -3.89 9.86 -13.32
CA GLU A 273 -5.05 9.97 -14.19
C GLU A 273 -6.22 9.05 -13.73
N GLY A 274 -7.31 9.14 -14.47
CA GLY A 274 -8.50 8.33 -14.28
C GLY A 274 -9.64 9.04 -13.54
N PRO A 275 -10.83 8.37 -13.45
CA PRO A 275 -12.04 8.99 -12.93
C PRO A 275 -11.95 9.29 -11.43
N PHE A 276 -12.42 10.48 -11.04
CA PHE A 276 -12.53 10.91 -9.65
C PHE A 276 -13.79 11.77 -9.52
N ILE A 277 -14.93 11.12 -9.26
CA ILE A 277 -16.27 11.73 -9.34
C ILE A 277 -16.43 12.92 -8.40
N THR A 278 -15.83 12.86 -7.22
CA THR A 278 -15.93 13.90 -6.18
C THR A 278 -14.75 14.88 -6.18
N GLU A 279 -13.96 14.93 -7.27
CA GLU A 279 -12.83 15.84 -7.39
C GLU A 279 -13.26 17.30 -7.32
N LEU A 280 -12.46 18.11 -6.62
CA LEU A 280 -12.66 19.53 -6.43
C LEU A 280 -11.63 20.34 -7.23
N PHE A 281 -12.12 21.40 -7.86
CA PHE A 281 -11.31 22.35 -8.67
C PHE A 281 -11.44 23.78 -8.13
N ASP A 282 -11.89 23.93 -6.90
CA ASP A 282 -12.20 25.18 -6.23
C ASP A 282 -11.29 25.40 -4.99
N GLU A 283 -11.59 26.45 -4.25
CA GLU A 283 -10.86 26.83 -3.02
C GLU A 283 -10.89 25.74 -1.96
N ASP A 284 -11.98 24.94 -1.86
CA ASP A 284 -12.07 23.81 -0.92
C ASP A 284 -11.04 22.72 -1.28
N GLY A 285 -10.89 22.41 -2.57
CA GLY A 285 -9.88 21.46 -3.03
C GLY A 285 -8.45 21.90 -2.74
N GLU A 286 -8.16 23.18 -2.93
CA GLU A 286 -6.85 23.78 -2.63
C GLU A 286 -6.56 23.76 -1.11
N GLU A 287 -7.55 24.08 -0.29
CA GLU A 287 -7.40 24.09 1.17
C GLU A 287 -7.20 22.64 1.72
N ILE A 288 -7.94 21.65 1.20
CA ILE A 288 -7.70 20.23 1.51
C ILE A 288 -6.27 19.84 1.16
N ALA A 289 -5.81 20.16 -0.06
CA ALA A 289 -4.48 19.83 -0.53
C ALA A 289 -3.38 20.43 0.35
N LYS A 290 -3.52 21.70 0.70
CA LYS A 290 -2.60 22.45 1.55
C LYS A 290 -2.55 21.92 2.96
N ARG A 291 -3.69 21.82 3.65
CA ARG A 291 -3.78 21.34 5.04
C ARG A 291 -3.38 19.88 5.16
N GLY A 292 -3.83 19.06 4.22
CA GLY A 292 -3.50 17.64 4.16
C GLY A 292 -2.05 17.36 3.74
N ASN A 293 -1.30 18.37 3.29
CA ASN A 293 0.01 18.20 2.66
C ASN A 293 -0.03 17.07 1.61
N GLU A 294 -0.98 17.20 0.67
CA GLU A 294 -1.34 16.13 -0.26
C GLU A 294 -0.37 16.05 -1.45
N PHE A 295 0.82 15.51 -1.15
CA PHE A 295 1.85 15.16 -2.13
C PHE A 295 2.22 13.70 -1.98
N GLY A 296 2.50 13.04 -3.10
CA GLY A 296 2.91 11.62 -3.10
C GLY A 296 4.24 11.43 -2.40
N ALA A 297 4.28 10.62 -1.34
CA ALA A 297 5.49 10.36 -0.54
C ALA A 297 6.67 9.83 -1.36
N THR A 298 6.39 9.14 -2.46
CA THR A 298 7.38 8.49 -3.33
C THR A 298 7.77 9.33 -4.54
N THR A 299 6.82 10.04 -5.13
CA THR A 299 7.00 10.76 -6.41
C THR A 299 6.99 12.27 -6.26
N GLY A 300 6.56 12.80 -5.12
CA GLY A 300 6.36 14.24 -4.90
C GLY A 300 5.22 14.84 -5.74
N ARG A 301 4.49 14.03 -6.53
CA ARG A 301 3.37 14.52 -7.36
C ARG A 301 2.24 15.04 -6.48
N PRO A 302 1.58 16.15 -6.84
CA PRO A 302 0.40 16.62 -6.14
C PRO A 302 -0.72 15.58 -6.26
N ARG A 303 -1.49 15.42 -5.20
CA ARG A 303 -2.69 14.60 -5.20
C ARG A 303 -3.88 15.46 -5.57
N ARG A 304 -4.72 14.97 -6.45
CA ARG A 304 -6.06 15.49 -6.72
C ARG A 304 -6.90 15.28 -5.45
N CYS A 305 -7.64 16.29 -5.03
CA CYS A 305 -8.42 16.25 -3.79
C CYS A 305 -9.93 16.31 -4.11
N GLY A 306 -10.73 15.71 -3.25
CA GLY A 306 -12.19 15.70 -3.41
C GLY A 306 -12.90 15.33 -2.13
N TRP A 307 -14.22 15.52 -2.10
CA TRP A 307 -15.05 15.14 -0.97
C TRP A 307 -15.15 13.61 -0.84
N LEU A 308 -15.41 13.15 0.40
CA LEU A 308 -15.62 11.73 0.69
C LEU A 308 -16.80 11.18 -0.12
N ASP A 309 -16.58 10.02 -0.74
CA ASP A 309 -17.56 9.31 -1.58
C ASP A 309 -18.05 8.06 -0.84
N LEU A 310 -19.29 8.10 -0.32
CA LEU A 310 -19.88 6.98 0.41
C LEU A 310 -20.38 5.86 -0.51
N VAL A 311 -20.68 6.17 -1.77
CA VAL A 311 -21.06 5.14 -2.75
C VAL A 311 -19.85 4.25 -3.03
N ALA A 312 -18.72 4.88 -3.31
CA ALA A 312 -17.44 4.19 -3.49
C ALA A 312 -17.03 3.46 -2.20
N LEU A 313 -17.08 4.12 -1.04
CA LEU A 313 -16.72 3.52 0.25
C LEU A 313 -17.53 2.28 0.56
N LYS A 314 -18.85 2.31 0.34
CA LYS A 314 -19.74 1.16 0.54
C LYS A 314 -19.35 -0.03 -0.35
N LYS A 315 -18.97 0.24 -1.60
CA LYS A 315 -18.46 -0.78 -2.51
C LYS A 315 -17.13 -1.37 -2.00
N ALA A 316 -16.21 -0.52 -1.52
CA ALA A 316 -14.92 -0.97 -0.99
C ALA A 316 -15.08 -1.83 0.28
N ILE A 317 -16.00 -1.46 1.17
CA ILE A 317 -16.35 -2.25 2.37
C ILE A 317 -16.84 -3.64 1.97
N PHE A 318 -17.75 -3.73 1.00
CA PHE A 318 -18.29 -5.01 0.51
C PHE A 318 -17.20 -5.90 -0.10
N ILE A 319 -16.37 -5.35 -0.99
CA ILE A 319 -15.29 -6.10 -1.67
C ILE A 319 -14.31 -6.69 -0.65
N ASN A 320 -14.02 -5.96 0.42
CA ASN A 320 -12.99 -6.33 1.39
C ASN A 320 -13.55 -6.98 2.66
N SER A 321 -14.86 -7.17 2.78
CA SER A 321 -15.48 -7.71 4.02
C SER A 321 -15.00 -6.96 5.26
N VAL A 322 -15.04 -5.62 5.24
CA VAL A 322 -14.50 -4.76 6.30
C VAL A 322 -15.34 -4.89 7.56
N ASP A 323 -14.69 -5.18 8.69
CA ASP A 323 -15.32 -5.28 10.01
C ASP A 323 -15.45 -3.90 10.68
N SER A 324 -14.43 -3.05 10.52
CA SER A 324 -14.46 -1.68 11.06
C SER A 324 -13.63 -0.71 10.21
N LEU A 325 -13.95 0.57 10.33
CA LEU A 325 -13.27 1.67 9.66
C LEU A 325 -12.25 2.33 10.60
N CYS A 326 -11.12 2.72 10.03
CA CYS A 326 -10.25 3.74 10.61
C CYS A 326 -10.34 5.00 9.74
N MET A 327 -10.91 6.06 10.28
CA MET A 327 -10.99 7.36 9.61
C MET A 327 -9.72 8.15 9.89
N THR A 328 -9.01 8.55 8.85
CA THR A 328 -7.78 9.34 8.97
C THR A 328 -7.97 10.78 8.53
N LYS A 329 -7.08 11.65 8.97
CA LYS A 329 -7.00 13.06 8.54
C LYS A 329 -8.28 13.87 8.80
N ALA A 330 -8.97 13.60 9.90
CA ALA A 330 -10.13 14.40 10.31
C ALA A 330 -9.73 15.86 10.61
N ASP A 331 -8.53 16.06 11.15
CA ASP A 331 -7.89 17.36 11.44
C ASP A 331 -7.75 18.27 10.21
N VAL A 332 -7.68 17.71 9.01
CA VAL A 332 -7.59 18.49 7.77
C VAL A 332 -8.84 19.31 7.53
N LEU A 333 -10.00 18.82 7.99
CA LEU A 333 -11.29 19.48 7.82
C LEU A 333 -11.66 20.46 8.96
N ASP A 334 -10.78 20.70 9.92
CA ASP A 334 -11.05 21.51 11.12
C ASP A 334 -11.49 22.96 10.85
N THR A 335 -11.08 23.54 9.71
CA THR A 335 -11.39 24.95 9.38
C THR A 335 -12.57 25.16 8.46
N PHE A 336 -13.12 24.07 7.91
CA PHE A 336 -14.20 24.17 6.94
C PHE A 336 -15.51 24.62 7.58
N GLU A 337 -16.21 25.57 6.96
CA GLU A 337 -17.56 25.97 7.36
C GLU A 337 -18.59 24.91 6.99
N ASN A 338 -18.42 24.33 5.79
CA ASN A 338 -19.29 23.29 5.27
C ASN A 338 -18.42 22.13 4.76
N ILE A 339 -18.87 20.90 5.03
CA ILE A 339 -18.22 19.67 4.60
C ILE A 339 -19.25 18.87 3.79
N SER A 340 -18.90 18.59 2.55
CA SER A 340 -19.77 17.82 1.66
C SER A 340 -19.38 16.34 1.63
N VAL A 341 -20.38 15.47 1.55
CA VAL A 341 -20.21 14.02 1.43
C VAL A 341 -21.07 13.52 0.29
N CYS A 342 -20.50 12.83 -0.69
CA CYS A 342 -21.25 12.22 -1.78
C CYS A 342 -22.02 11.00 -1.25
N VAL A 343 -23.34 11.04 -1.41
CA VAL A 343 -24.27 10.01 -0.92
C VAL A 343 -24.91 9.19 -2.03
N ALA A 344 -24.91 9.70 -3.25
CA ALA A 344 -25.45 9.05 -4.44
C ALA A 344 -24.83 9.66 -5.71
N TYR A 345 -25.07 9.05 -6.85
CA TYR A 345 -24.83 9.63 -8.17
C TYR A 345 -26.16 9.84 -8.89
N ASP A 346 -26.25 10.88 -9.71
CA ASP A 346 -27.37 11.09 -10.60
C ASP A 346 -27.27 10.22 -11.88
N ASP A 347 -28.24 10.36 -12.78
CA ASP A 347 -28.29 9.62 -14.05
C ASP A 347 -27.10 9.92 -14.99
N ASN A 348 -26.36 11.01 -14.76
CA ASN A 348 -25.17 11.41 -15.49
C ASN A 348 -23.87 11.03 -14.77
N ASN A 349 -23.94 10.25 -13.68
CA ASN A 349 -22.84 9.93 -12.79
C ASN A 349 -22.20 11.13 -12.07
N LEU A 350 -22.95 12.24 -11.91
CA LEU A 350 -22.51 13.37 -11.11
C LEU A 350 -22.81 13.12 -9.61
N PRO A 351 -21.96 13.61 -8.69
CA PRO A 351 -22.12 13.37 -7.28
C PRO A 351 -23.30 14.17 -6.70
N ILE A 352 -24.14 13.49 -5.92
CA ILE A 352 -25.19 14.11 -5.09
C ILE A 352 -24.63 14.24 -3.68
N TYR A 353 -24.51 15.47 -3.18
CA TYR A 353 -23.93 15.76 -1.89
C TYR A 353 -24.95 15.97 -0.78
N LYS A 354 -24.62 15.46 0.40
CA LYS A 354 -25.16 15.94 1.67
C LYS A 354 -24.14 16.86 2.31
N ILE A 355 -24.59 18.04 2.74
CA ILE A 355 -23.74 19.07 3.34
C ILE A 355 -23.88 18.98 4.85
N PHE A 356 -22.76 19.04 5.56
CA PHE A 356 -22.64 19.13 7.01
C PHE A 356 -22.04 20.48 7.39
N GLU A 357 -22.52 21.03 8.48
CA GLU A 357 -21.84 22.15 9.11
C GLU A 357 -20.51 21.68 9.67
N GLY A 358 -19.42 22.35 9.30
CA GLY A 358 -18.09 22.03 9.78
C GLY A 358 -17.92 22.31 11.27
N TRP A 359 -17.02 21.61 11.91
CA TRP A 359 -16.81 21.74 13.36
C TRP A 359 -15.99 22.97 13.75
N GLN A 360 -15.14 23.49 12.87
CA GLN A 360 -14.34 24.70 13.07
C GLN A 360 -13.60 24.76 14.44
N GLU A 361 -13.11 23.61 14.87
CA GLU A 361 -12.38 23.40 16.12
C GLU A 361 -11.11 22.59 15.81
N ASP A 362 -9.99 22.89 16.48
CA ASP A 362 -8.74 22.15 16.37
C ASP A 362 -8.88 20.78 17.06
N THR A 363 -8.92 19.73 16.27
CA THR A 363 -9.02 18.34 16.76
C THR A 363 -7.67 17.72 17.12
N SER A 364 -6.55 18.34 16.74
CA SER A 364 -5.20 17.76 16.86
C SER A 364 -4.77 17.46 18.31
N GLN A 365 -5.43 18.08 19.30
CA GLN A 365 -5.17 17.90 20.73
C GLN A 365 -6.14 16.92 21.39
N CYS A 366 -7.18 16.45 20.68
CA CYS A 366 -8.12 15.49 21.25
C CYS A 366 -7.45 14.14 21.45
N SER A 367 -7.64 13.55 22.62
CA SER A 367 -7.09 12.25 23.03
C SER A 367 -8.16 11.18 23.27
N SER A 368 -9.42 11.58 23.33
CA SER A 368 -10.57 10.70 23.56
C SER A 368 -11.76 11.07 22.68
N TYR A 369 -12.69 10.14 22.51
CA TYR A 369 -13.91 10.38 21.75
C TYR A 369 -14.75 11.52 22.34
N ASP A 370 -14.79 11.63 23.68
CA ASP A 370 -15.59 12.64 24.37
C ASP A 370 -15.12 14.06 24.07
N GLU A 371 -13.81 14.24 23.85
CA GLU A 371 -13.20 15.54 23.51
C GLU A 371 -13.44 15.97 22.07
N LEU A 372 -13.83 15.05 21.17
CA LEU A 372 -14.10 15.40 19.78
C LEU A 372 -15.29 16.35 19.65
N PRO A 373 -15.25 17.32 18.72
CA PRO A 373 -16.38 18.20 18.42
C PRO A 373 -17.67 17.45 18.13
N ASN A 374 -18.79 17.94 18.62
CA ASN A 374 -20.10 17.29 18.38
C ASN A 374 -20.43 17.19 16.89
N LYS A 375 -20.05 18.18 16.08
CA LYS A 375 -20.28 18.18 14.63
C LYS A 375 -19.46 17.08 13.95
N LEU A 376 -18.21 16.83 14.36
CA LEU A 376 -17.42 15.70 13.89
C LEU A 376 -18.06 14.37 14.28
N LYS A 377 -18.57 14.22 15.49
CA LYS A 377 -19.32 13.04 15.94
C LYS A 377 -20.56 12.77 15.07
N VAL A 378 -21.30 13.83 14.73
CA VAL A 378 -22.45 13.74 13.81
C VAL A 378 -22.04 13.30 12.42
N TYR A 379 -20.93 13.85 11.89
CA TYR A 379 -20.35 13.46 10.60
C TYR A 379 -19.97 11.98 10.58
N VAL A 380 -19.20 11.53 11.57
CA VAL A 380 -18.77 10.12 11.72
C VAL A 380 -19.99 9.19 11.81
N LYS A 381 -20.94 9.51 12.69
CA LYS A 381 -22.15 8.71 12.87
C LYS A 381 -22.96 8.57 11.59
N PHE A 382 -23.09 9.65 10.82
CA PHE A 382 -23.78 9.59 9.53
C PHE A 382 -23.08 8.65 8.53
N ILE A 383 -21.73 8.68 8.49
CA ILE A 383 -20.95 7.76 7.64
C ILE A 383 -21.22 6.32 8.07
N GLU A 384 -21.07 5.99 9.36
CA GLU A 384 -21.34 4.65 9.89
C GLU A 384 -22.71 4.12 9.50
N GLU A 385 -23.76 4.94 9.70
CA GLU A 385 -25.15 4.58 9.39
C GLU A 385 -25.35 4.36 7.88
N THR A 386 -24.74 5.22 7.06
CA THR A 386 -24.87 5.15 5.60
C THR A 386 -24.18 3.93 5.01
N VAL A 387 -22.99 3.59 5.47
CA VAL A 387 -22.21 2.46 4.92
C VAL A 387 -22.40 1.16 5.72
N ASN A 388 -23.17 1.20 6.82
CA ASN A 388 -23.40 0.09 7.74
C ASN A 388 -22.11 -0.57 8.24
N CYS A 389 -21.13 0.25 8.63
CA CYS A 389 -19.84 -0.20 9.16
C CYS A 389 -19.36 0.80 10.23
N LYS A 390 -18.89 0.29 11.37
CA LYS A 390 -18.47 1.12 12.50
C LYS A 390 -17.09 1.71 12.29
N VAL A 391 -16.90 2.94 12.76
CA VAL A 391 -15.56 3.55 12.90
C VAL A 391 -15.01 3.13 14.25
N SER A 392 -13.88 2.44 14.24
CA SER A 392 -13.19 2.00 15.47
C SER A 392 -12.00 2.89 15.84
N ILE A 393 -11.48 3.66 14.88
CA ILE A 393 -10.33 4.56 15.07
C ILE A 393 -10.58 5.86 14.31
N ILE A 394 -10.32 6.99 14.97
CA ILE A 394 -10.26 8.31 14.31
C ILE A 394 -8.86 8.89 14.52
N SER A 395 -8.19 9.24 13.40
CA SER A 395 -6.89 9.88 13.42
C SER A 395 -7.03 11.39 13.20
N VAL A 396 -6.53 12.16 14.15
CA VAL A 396 -6.64 13.62 14.25
C VAL A 396 -5.28 14.33 14.08
N GLY A 397 -4.31 13.69 13.46
CA GLY A 397 -2.99 14.27 13.19
C GLY A 397 -1.98 13.23 12.69
N PRO A 398 -0.74 13.65 12.38
CA PRO A 398 0.27 12.79 11.76
C PRO A 398 1.00 11.86 12.74
N SER A 399 0.98 12.12 14.05
CA SER A 399 1.73 11.34 15.04
C SER A 399 0.95 10.10 15.48
N ARG A 400 1.66 9.07 15.97
CA ARG A 400 1.10 7.80 16.45
C ARG A 400 0.03 8.02 17.53
N GLU A 401 0.32 8.90 18.45
CA GLU A 401 -0.50 9.23 19.62
C GLU A 401 -1.81 9.96 19.25
N GLN A 402 -1.87 10.55 18.04
CA GLN A 402 -3.04 11.24 17.53
C GLN A 402 -4.00 10.26 16.83
N SER A 403 -4.26 9.13 17.48
CA SER A 403 -5.23 8.10 17.05
C SER A 403 -6.15 7.77 18.22
N ILE A 404 -7.42 8.06 18.08
CA ILE A 404 -8.46 7.87 19.10
C ILE A 404 -9.18 6.55 18.81
N HIS A 405 -9.11 5.61 19.73
CA HIS A 405 -9.85 4.33 19.66
C HIS A 405 -11.25 4.51 20.25
N LEU A 406 -12.29 3.98 19.56
CA LEU A 406 -13.70 4.13 19.91
C LEU A 406 -14.28 2.86 20.53
#